data_e639c9c38146779569ebf131d276fd9a
#
_entry.id   e639c9c38146779569ebf131d276fd9a
#
_cell.length_a   1.000
_cell.length_b   1.000
_cell.length_c   1.000
_cell.angle_alpha   90.00
_cell.angle_beta   90.00
_cell.angle_gamma   90.00
#
_symmetry.space_group_name_H-M   'P 1'
#
loop_
_entity.id
_entity.type
_entity.pdbx_description
1 polymer ?
#
loop_
_entity_poly.entity_id
_entity_poly.type
_entity_poly.pdbx_seq_one_letter_code
_entity_poly.pdbx_strand_id
1 'polypeptide(L)'
;MKLLFCDNTIWGLINFREAVFRHFHEQGYEIVLVAPSDEKTRMKTVVPDYVRFVPVYLERAGRNPLTDVSYLLCLLRIYQRERPDWIFHYTIKPNIYGTLAARLLG
;
A
#
# COMPACT_ATOMS: atom_id res chain seq x y z
N MET A 1 -10.13 14.59 1.47
CA MET A 1 -10.06 13.29 2.15
C MET A 1 -8.99 12.43 1.49
N LYS A 2 -8.22 11.73 2.27
CA LYS A 2 -7.10 10.92 1.79
C LYS A 2 -7.41 9.43 1.95
N LEU A 3 -7.27 8.67 0.86
CA LEU A 3 -7.46 7.22 0.83
C LEU A 3 -6.11 6.54 0.60
N LEU A 4 -5.82 5.51 1.39
CA LEU A 4 -4.58 4.75 1.26
C LEU A 4 -4.92 3.29 0.92
N PHE A 5 -4.28 2.77 -0.12
CA PHE A 5 -4.46 1.39 -0.58
C PHE A 5 -3.13 0.64 -0.42
N CYS A 6 -3.16 -0.46 0.30
CA CYS A 6 -1.98 -1.27 0.61
C CYS A 6 -2.12 -2.67 0.03
N ASP A 7 -1.15 -3.11 -0.75
CA ASP A 7 -1.15 -4.44 -1.37
C ASP A 7 0.28 -5.00 -1.34
N ASN A 8 0.43 -6.24 -1.75
CA ASN A 8 1.72 -6.91 -1.79
C ASN A 8 2.47 -6.70 -3.11
N THR A 9 1.89 -6.04 -4.11
CA THR A 9 2.57 -5.62 -5.33
C THR A 9 1.93 -4.36 -5.87
N ILE A 10 2.75 -3.46 -6.44
CA ILE A 10 2.22 -2.29 -7.15
C ILE A 10 1.50 -2.74 -8.44
N TRP A 11 1.99 -3.79 -9.07
CA TRP A 11 1.36 -4.36 -10.26
C TRP A 11 -0.10 -4.77 -9.98
N GLY A 12 -0.33 -5.45 -8.85
CA GLY A 12 -1.67 -5.88 -8.46
C GLY A 12 -2.60 -4.70 -8.23
N LEU A 13 -2.13 -3.66 -7.53
CA LEU A 13 -2.94 -2.47 -7.31
C LEU A 13 -3.36 -1.82 -8.62
N ILE A 14 -2.41 -1.58 -9.51
CA ILE A 14 -2.70 -0.88 -10.77
C ILE A 14 -3.58 -1.72 -11.68
N ASN A 15 -3.29 -3.02 -11.82
CA ASN A 15 -4.02 -3.86 -12.77
C ASN A 15 -5.43 -4.22 -12.31
N PHE A 16 -5.65 -4.35 -11.01
CA PHE A 16 -6.95 -4.78 -10.49
C PHE A 16 -7.78 -3.68 -9.87
N ARG A 17 -7.17 -2.57 -9.46
CA ARG A 17 -7.86 -1.52 -8.69
C ARG A 17 -7.79 -0.13 -9.32
N GLU A 18 -7.18 0.03 -10.49
CA GLU A 18 -6.99 1.34 -11.10
C GLU A 18 -8.30 2.07 -11.34
N ALA A 19 -9.36 1.36 -11.74
CA ALA A 19 -10.67 1.97 -11.94
C ALA A 19 -11.23 2.55 -10.64
N VAL A 20 -10.97 1.90 -9.50
CA VAL A 20 -11.36 2.40 -8.17
C VAL A 20 -10.61 3.68 -7.85
N PHE A 21 -9.31 3.73 -8.10
CA PHE A 21 -8.50 4.92 -7.84
C PHE A 21 -8.97 6.09 -8.69
N ARG A 22 -9.24 5.86 -9.97
CA ARG A 22 -9.73 6.89 -10.89
C ARG A 22 -11.07 7.45 -10.42
N HIS A 23 -11.98 6.57 -9.99
CA HIS A 23 -13.29 6.98 -9.51
C HIS A 23 -13.17 7.93 -8.31
N PHE A 24 -12.37 7.56 -7.29
CA PHE A 24 -12.20 8.39 -6.12
C PHE A 24 -11.43 9.68 -6.42
N HIS A 25 -10.46 9.61 -7.32
CA HIS A 25 -9.74 10.81 -7.75
C HIS A 25 -10.70 11.83 -8.38
N GLU A 26 -11.61 11.37 -9.21
CA GLU A 26 -12.62 12.23 -9.84
C GLU A 26 -13.58 12.85 -8.81
N GLN A 27 -13.74 12.21 -7.65
CA GLN A 27 -14.52 12.73 -6.54
C GLN A 27 -13.73 13.71 -5.66
N GLY A 28 -12.48 13.98 -5.99
CA GLY A 28 -11.65 14.92 -5.25
C GLY A 28 -10.84 14.30 -4.13
N TYR A 29 -10.75 12.98 -4.04
CA TYR A 29 -9.97 12.31 -3.00
C TYR A 29 -8.51 12.21 -3.40
N GLU A 30 -7.62 12.37 -2.40
CA GLU A 30 -6.19 12.13 -2.57
C GLU A 30 -5.92 10.63 -2.42
N ILE A 31 -5.18 10.04 -3.37
CA ILE A 31 -4.94 8.60 -3.41
C ILE A 31 -3.48 8.32 -3.12
N VAL A 32 -3.23 7.46 -2.12
CA VAL A 32 -1.89 7.00 -1.75
C VAL A 32 -1.83 5.48 -1.93
N LEU A 33 -0.84 5.00 -2.68
CA LEU A 33 -0.61 3.58 -2.89
C LEU A 33 0.63 3.14 -2.13
N VAL A 34 0.50 2.07 -1.36
CA VAL A 34 1.61 1.50 -0.58
C VAL A 34 1.79 0.04 -0.98
N ALA A 35 2.93 -0.27 -1.58
CA ALA A 35 3.22 -1.62 -2.04
C ALA A 35 4.72 -1.74 -2.33
N PRO A 36 5.27 -2.99 -2.40
CA PRO A 36 6.62 -3.19 -2.89
C PRO A 36 6.75 -2.77 -4.35
N SER A 37 7.88 -2.19 -4.70
CA SER A 37 8.15 -1.80 -6.08
C SER A 37 8.40 -3.02 -6.98
N ASP A 38 8.23 -2.83 -8.29
CA ASP A 38 8.40 -3.91 -9.27
C ASP A 38 9.84 -4.08 -9.76
N GLU A 39 10.83 -3.56 -9.02
CA GLU A 39 12.24 -3.57 -9.46
C GLU A 39 12.77 -4.96 -9.78
N LYS A 40 12.23 -5.99 -9.13
CA LYS A 40 12.66 -7.38 -9.33
C LYS A 40 11.83 -8.12 -10.36
N THR A 41 10.82 -7.49 -10.95
CA THR A 41 9.99 -8.10 -11.97
C THR A 41 10.30 -7.47 -13.32
N ARG A 42 10.12 -8.27 -14.40
CA ARG A 42 10.33 -7.77 -15.77
C ARG A 42 9.18 -6.89 -16.24
N MET A 43 8.14 -6.78 -15.45
CA MET A 43 6.95 -5.98 -15.78
C MET A 43 7.10 -4.60 -15.18
N LYS A 44 7.10 -3.58 -16.03
CA LYS A 44 7.07 -2.19 -15.56
C LYS A 44 5.62 -1.79 -15.36
N THR A 45 5.27 -1.49 -14.12
CA THR A 45 3.97 -0.94 -13.81
C THR A 45 4.03 0.57 -13.97
N VAL A 46 3.15 1.11 -14.80
CA VAL A 46 3.03 2.55 -14.97
C VAL A 46 2.07 3.07 -13.91
N VAL A 47 2.59 3.88 -12.99
CA VAL A 47 1.79 4.47 -11.92
C VAL A 47 1.16 5.76 -12.43
N PRO A 48 -0.18 5.92 -12.33
CA PRO A 48 -0.84 7.15 -12.77
C PRO A 48 -0.34 8.38 -12.02
N ASP A 49 -0.33 9.52 -12.69
CA ASP A 49 0.17 10.77 -12.12
C ASP A 49 -0.68 11.29 -10.97
N TYR A 50 -1.94 10.90 -10.90
CA TYR A 50 -2.86 11.38 -9.87
C TYR A 50 -2.76 10.61 -8.56
N VAL A 51 -1.92 9.55 -8.48
CA VAL A 51 -1.72 8.81 -7.24
C VAL A 51 -0.31 9.05 -6.72
N ARG A 52 -0.17 9.00 -5.39
CA ARG A 52 1.13 9.04 -4.74
C ARG A 52 1.54 7.62 -4.39
N PHE A 53 2.66 7.16 -4.94
CA PHE A 53 3.17 5.82 -4.67
C PHE A 53 4.28 5.89 -3.61
N VAL A 54 4.07 5.15 -2.51
CA VAL A 54 5.06 5.01 -1.44
C VAL A 54 5.53 3.56 -1.43
N PRO A 55 6.74 3.28 -1.92
CA PRO A 55 7.25 1.90 -1.96
C PRO A 55 7.64 1.42 -0.56
N VAL A 56 7.40 0.13 -0.30
CA VAL A 56 7.80 -0.53 0.93
C VAL A 56 8.51 -1.83 0.60
N TYR A 57 9.34 -2.32 1.51
CA TYR A 57 9.96 -3.62 1.37
C TYR A 57 9.08 -4.68 2.00
N LEU A 58 8.76 -5.72 1.24
CA LEU A 58 7.97 -6.86 1.70
C LEU A 58 8.45 -8.13 1.02
N GLU A 59 8.80 -9.13 1.80
CA GLU A 59 9.14 -10.45 1.31
C GLU A 59 7.88 -11.31 1.28
N ARG A 60 7.30 -11.46 0.07
CA ARG A 60 5.98 -12.09 -0.08
C ARG A 60 5.95 -13.57 0.30
N ALA A 61 7.03 -14.29 -0.01
CA ALA A 61 7.13 -15.73 0.27
C ALA A 61 7.97 -16.02 1.51
N GLY A 62 8.49 -14.98 2.18
CA GLY A 62 9.36 -15.13 3.31
C GLY A 62 8.65 -15.53 4.59
N ARG A 63 9.30 -16.37 5.37
CA ARG A 63 8.83 -16.75 6.71
C ARG A 63 9.74 -16.16 7.79
N ASN A 64 10.52 -15.15 7.43
CA ASN A 64 11.43 -14.51 8.35
C ASN A 64 10.67 -13.49 9.22
N PRO A 65 10.52 -13.73 10.53
CA PRO A 65 9.77 -12.81 11.37
C PRO A 65 10.41 -11.43 11.48
N LEU A 66 11.73 -11.33 11.28
CA LEU A 66 12.40 -10.02 11.29
C LEU A 66 11.97 -9.17 10.10
N THR A 67 11.79 -9.79 8.93
CA THR A 67 11.28 -9.10 7.75
C THR A 67 9.85 -8.62 7.96
N ASP A 68 9.02 -9.44 8.58
CA ASP A 68 7.63 -9.08 8.86
C ASP A 68 7.52 -7.95 9.89
N VAL A 69 8.36 -7.95 10.91
CA VAL A 69 8.43 -6.85 11.89
C VAL A 69 8.88 -5.56 11.20
N SER A 70 9.87 -5.65 10.31
CA SER A 70 10.33 -4.51 9.53
C SER A 70 9.22 -3.93 8.67
N TYR A 71 8.42 -4.79 8.03
CA TYR A 71 7.27 -4.38 7.25
C TYR A 71 6.24 -3.65 8.12
N LEU A 72 5.90 -4.20 9.29
CA LEU A 72 4.98 -3.57 10.22
C LEU A 72 5.46 -2.17 10.64
N LEU A 73 6.74 -2.05 11.01
CA LEU A 73 7.31 -0.76 11.42
C LEU A 73 7.28 0.25 10.26
N CYS A 74 7.53 -0.22 9.04
CA CYS A 74 7.47 0.63 7.86
C CYS A 74 6.04 1.15 7.64
N LEU A 75 5.03 0.28 7.76
CA LEU A 75 3.64 0.67 7.64
C LEU A 75 3.22 1.65 8.74
N LEU A 76 3.64 1.42 9.99
CA LEU A 76 3.37 2.34 11.08
C LEU A 76 3.87 3.74 10.76
N ARG A 77 5.11 3.82 10.27
CA ARG A 77 5.73 5.11 9.90
C ARG A 77 4.98 5.79 8.77
N ILE A 78 4.60 5.04 7.75
CA ILE A 78 3.88 5.57 6.59
C ILE A 78 2.50 6.07 7.02
N TYR A 79 1.76 5.28 7.78
CA TYR A 79 0.41 5.66 8.22
C TYR A 79 0.45 6.88 9.14
N GLN A 80 1.45 6.96 10.00
CA GLN A 80 1.64 8.11 10.88
C GLN A 80 1.94 9.39 10.10
N ARG A 81 2.74 9.29 9.05
CA ARG A 81 3.13 10.42 8.21
C ARG A 81 1.99 10.86 7.29
N GLU A 82 1.30 9.89 6.64
CA GLU A 82 0.28 10.20 5.65
C GLU A 82 -1.07 10.55 6.27
N ARG A 83 -1.37 10.03 7.46
CA ARG A 83 -2.63 10.26 8.17
C ARG A 83 -3.86 10.07 7.29
N PRO A 84 -4.01 8.89 6.65
CA PRO A 84 -5.15 8.66 5.77
C PRO A 84 -6.46 8.62 6.53
N ASP A 85 -7.54 9.02 5.86
CA ASP A 85 -8.90 8.94 6.43
C ASP A 85 -9.43 7.52 6.36
N TRP A 86 -9.09 6.80 5.27
CA TRP A 86 -9.47 5.40 5.07
C TRP A 86 -8.28 4.62 4.56
N ILE A 87 -8.15 3.37 5.01
CA ILE A 87 -7.09 2.46 4.60
C ILE A 87 -7.72 1.16 4.10
N PHE A 88 -7.35 0.75 2.87
CA PHE A 88 -7.81 -0.49 2.26
C PHE A 88 -6.61 -1.44 2.15
N HIS A 89 -6.76 -2.64 2.68
CA HIS A 89 -5.72 -3.67 2.65
C HIS A 89 -6.15 -4.82 1.76
N TYR A 90 -5.27 -5.21 0.85
CA TYR A 90 -5.47 -6.33 -0.06
C TYR A 90 -4.37 -7.35 0.18
N THR A 91 -4.69 -8.63 0.03
CA THR A 91 -3.81 -9.78 0.24
C THR A 91 -3.49 -10.01 1.72
N ILE A 92 -2.78 -11.12 2.01
CA ILE A 92 -2.66 -11.62 3.39
C ILE A 92 -1.82 -10.72 4.30
N LYS A 93 -0.56 -10.46 3.91
CA LYS A 93 0.35 -9.68 4.77
C LYS A 93 -0.11 -8.24 4.99
N PRO A 94 -0.53 -7.48 3.95
CA PRO A 94 -1.10 -6.16 4.17
C PRO A 94 -2.34 -6.18 5.08
N ASN A 95 -3.22 -7.18 4.96
CA ASN A 95 -4.38 -7.28 5.83
C ASN A 95 -4.00 -7.46 7.29
N ILE A 96 -3.04 -8.33 7.57
CA ILE A 96 -2.62 -8.62 8.94
C ILE A 96 -1.85 -7.43 9.52
N TYR A 97 -0.74 -7.05 8.89
CA TYR A 97 0.18 -6.06 9.44
C TYR A 97 -0.31 -4.64 9.26
N GLY A 98 -0.99 -4.35 8.14
CA GLY A 98 -1.56 -3.04 7.90
C GLY A 98 -2.70 -2.73 8.87
N THR A 99 -3.56 -3.70 9.12
CA THR A 99 -4.65 -3.56 10.10
C THR A 99 -4.09 -3.37 11.51
N LEU A 100 -3.07 -4.15 11.88
CA LEU A 100 -2.41 -3.99 13.17
C LEU A 100 -1.77 -2.61 13.30
N ALA A 101 -1.07 -2.14 12.27
CA ALA A 101 -0.46 -0.81 12.27
C ALA A 101 -1.51 0.29 12.45
N ALA A 102 -2.62 0.19 11.72
CA ALA A 102 -3.70 1.16 11.80
C ALA A 102 -4.31 1.20 13.20
N ARG A 103 -4.50 0.03 13.82
CA ARG A 103 -5.08 -0.05 15.18
C ARG A 103 -4.13 0.49 16.24
N LEU A 104 -2.83 0.30 16.08
CA LEU A 104 -1.84 0.81 17.02
C LEU A 104 -1.77 2.35 17.02
N LEU A 105 -2.13 2.96 15.92
CA LEU A 105 -2.16 4.42 15.81
C LEU A 105 -3.51 5.02 16.21
N GLY A 106 -4.50 4.20 16.43
CA GLY A 106 -5.85 4.65 16.73
C GLY A 106 -6.60 4.90 15.47
#